data_5059e6c426745e3dc63ee41eb70bda01
#
_entry.id   5059e6c426745e3dc63ee41eb70bda01
#
_cell.length_a   1.000
_cell.length_b   1.000
_cell.length_c   1.000
_cell.angle_alpha   90.00
_cell.angle_beta   90.00
_cell.angle_gamma   90.00
#
_symmetry.space_group_name_H-M   'P 1'
#
loop_
_entity.id
_entity.type
_entity.pdbx_description
1 polymer ?
#
loop_
_entity_poly.entity_id
_entity_poly.type
_entity_poly.pdbx_seq_one_letter_code
_entity_poly.pdbx_strand_id
1 'polypeptide(L)'
;TRLQDALTKKDSVTLALVTSLKREVGIDDPDININVEKGVVMISIADNLLFKSGSYEVSDKAKGVLAKVAKVINSKPDFECMVEGHTDNVPIKNAVLLDNWDLSVKRATSIVRVLHKELGVSPKQLIPAGRSSYIPLVENDSPANRAKNRRTRIIIMPKIDQFYDMLEKEMKNLEGK
;
A
#
# COMPACT_ATOMS: atom_id res chain seq x y z
N THR A 1 5.56 0.42 31.24
CA THR A 1 6.93 0.69 30.74
C THR A 1 6.88 1.58 29.50
N ARG A 2 7.98 2.24 29.15
CA ARG A 2 8.08 3.08 27.94
C ARG A 2 7.80 2.27 26.66
N LEU A 3 8.21 1.00 26.63
CA LEU A 3 7.96 0.12 25.49
C LEU A 3 6.48 -0.22 25.36
N GLN A 4 5.78 -0.53 26.45
CA GLN A 4 4.35 -0.77 26.46
C GLN A 4 3.57 0.48 26.07
N ASP A 5 3.95 1.65 26.57
CA ASP A 5 3.33 2.93 26.23
C ASP A 5 3.50 3.23 24.72
N ALA A 6 4.66 2.94 24.17
CA ALA A 6 4.94 3.12 22.75
C ALA A 6 4.14 2.16 21.85
N LEU A 7 4.00 0.89 22.25
CA LEU A 7 3.18 -0.09 21.54
C LEU A 7 1.71 0.30 21.58
N THR A 8 1.20 0.74 22.75
CA THR A 8 -0.17 1.24 22.90
C THR A 8 -0.41 2.48 22.04
N LYS A 9 0.53 3.41 21.99
CA LYS A 9 0.45 4.60 21.15
C LYS A 9 0.45 4.24 19.66
N LYS A 10 1.29 3.29 19.24
CA LYS A 10 1.31 2.77 17.88
C LYS A 10 -0.03 2.16 17.48
N ASP A 11 -0.63 1.34 18.33
CA ASP A 11 -1.93 0.72 18.08
C ASP A 11 -3.05 1.76 17.99
N SER A 12 -3.03 2.79 18.84
CA SER A 12 -3.98 3.90 18.78
C SER A 12 -3.86 4.70 17.50
N VAL A 13 -2.64 4.97 17.02
CA VAL A 13 -2.40 5.68 15.76
C VAL A 13 -2.86 4.83 14.57
N THR A 14 -2.60 3.53 14.58
CA THR A 14 -3.04 2.59 13.55
C THR A 14 -4.56 2.54 13.48
N LEU A 15 -5.25 2.45 14.62
CA LEU A 15 -6.71 2.45 14.67
C LEU A 15 -7.31 3.76 14.15
N ALA A 16 -6.74 4.90 14.52
CA ALA A 16 -7.17 6.21 14.02
C ALA A 16 -7.00 6.33 12.51
N LEU A 17 -5.91 5.80 11.97
CA LEU A 17 -5.64 5.77 10.53
C LEU A 17 -6.68 4.92 9.78
N VAL A 18 -6.98 3.70 10.27
CA VAL A 18 -8.01 2.83 9.69
C VAL A 18 -9.37 3.52 9.70
N THR A 19 -9.75 4.13 10.80
CA THR A 19 -11.02 4.86 10.94
C THR A 19 -11.10 6.01 9.95
N SER A 20 -10.03 6.79 9.80
CA SER A 20 -9.96 7.89 8.83
C SER A 20 -10.08 7.39 7.39
N LEU A 21 -9.38 6.32 7.04
CA LEU A 21 -9.44 5.73 5.70
C LEU A 21 -10.83 5.19 5.37
N LYS A 22 -11.45 4.46 6.28
CA LYS A 22 -12.81 3.92 6.10
C LYS A 22 -13.85 5.02 5.93
N ARG A 23 -13.70 6.11 6.65
CA ARG A 23 -14.58 7.28 6.53
C ARG A 23 -14.42 8.00 5.19
N GLU A 24 -13.19 8.22 4.74
CA GLU A 24 -12.89 8.94 3.50
C GLU A 24 -13.16 8.11 2.23
N VAL A 25 -12.73 6.86 2.24
CA VAL A 25 -12.85 5.96 1.06
C VAL A 25 -14.24 5.34 0.95
N GLY A 26 -14.93 5.15 2.08
CA GLY A 26 -16.19 4.42 2.15
C GLY A 26 -15.98 2.94 2.45
N ILE A 27 -16.96 2.33 3.14
CA ILE A 27 -16.84 0.95 3.64
C ILE A 27 -17.37 -0.07 2.62
N ASP A 28 -18.17 0.36 1.65
CA ASP A 28 -19.04 -0.51 0.85
C ASP A 28 -18.57 -0.74 -0.59
N ASP A 29 -17.34 -0.39 -0.94
CA ASP A 29 -16.84 -0.71 -2.28
C ASP A 29 -16.24 -2.12 -2.30
N PRO A 30 -16.81 -3.07 -3.07
CA PRO A 30 -16.35 -4.46 -3.11
C PRO A 30 -14.93 -4.60 -3.70
N ASP A 31 -14.47 -3.60 -4.46
CA ASP A 31 -13.14 -3.59 -5.07
C ASP A 31 -12.05 -2.99 -4.17
N ILE A 32 -12.43 -2.49 -3.00
CA ILE A 32 -11.51 -1.87 -2.04
C ILE A 32 -11.64 -2.56 -0.68
N ASN A 33 -10.52 -3.03 -0.16
CA ASN A 33 -10.45 -3.64 1.16
C ASN A 33 -9.40 -2.93 2.02
N ILE A 34 -9.81 -2.50 3.22
CA ILE A 34 -8.92 -1.85 4.20
C ILE A 34 -8.81 -2.75 5.41
N ASN A 35 -7.60 -3.19 5.73
CA ASN A 35 -7.34 -4.02 6.90
C ASN A 35 -6.02 -3.66 7.58
N VAL A 36 -5.81 -4.22 8.75
CA VAL A 36 -4.55 -4.15 9.49
C VAL A 36 -3.92 -5.53 9.47
N GLU A 37 -2.68 -5.60 9.03
CA GLU A 37 -1.89 -6.83 9.01
C GLU A 37 -0.49 -6.53 9.51
N LYS A 38 -0.03 -7.28 10.52
CA LYS A 38 1.30 -7.12 11.13
C LYS A 38 1.61 -5.67 11.57
N GLY A 39 0.61 -4.96 12.09
CA GLY A 39 0.76 -3.60 12.61
C GLY A 39 0.85 -2.51 11.55
N VAL A 40 0.62 -2.83 10.28
CA VAL A 40 0.54 -1.85 9.20
C VAL A 40 -0.86 -1.83 8.60
N VAL A 41 -1.24 -0.68 8.06
CA VAL A 41 -2.54 -0.52 7.40
C VAL A 41 -2.39 -0.82 5.92
N MET A 42 -3.24 -1.70 5.40
CA MET A 42 -3.23 -2.11 4.00
C MET A 42 -4.55 -1.75 3.34
N ILE A 43 -4.45 -1.12 2.19
CA ILE A 43 -5.57 -0.87 1.28
C ILE A 43 -5.33 -1.74 0.06
N SER A 44 -6.17 -2.74 -0.15
CA SER A 44 -6.12 -3.59 -1.34
C SER A 44 -7.16 -3.11 -2.35
N ILE A 45 -6.73 -2.85 -3.57
CA ILE A 45 -7.59 -2.33 -4.64
C ILE A 45 -7.51 -3.29 -5.82
N ALA A 46 -8.67 -3.74 -6.29
CA ALA A 46 -8.77 -4.63 -7.44
C ALA A 46 -8.27 -3.97 -8.73
N ASP A 47 -7.63 -4.75 -9.57
CA ASP A 47 -7.02 -4.31 -10.82
C ASP A 47 -8.04 -3.65 -11.78
N ASN A 48 -9.23 -4.21 -11.90
CA ASN A 48 -10.29 -3.71 -12.78
C ASN A 48 -10.75 -2.29 -12.41
N LEU A 49 -10.59 -1.89 -11.15
CA LEU A 49 -10.87 -0.52 -10.71
C LEU A 49 -9.73 0.42 -11.12
N LEU A 50 -8.49 -0.05 -11.05
CA LEU A 50 -7.29 0.78 -11.24
C LEU A 50 -6.89 0.96 -12.70
N PHE A 51 -6.93 -0.13 -13.48
CA PHE A 51 -6.36 -0.17 -14.83
C PHE A 51 -7.27 -0.87 -15.83
N LYS A 52 -7.10 -0.52 -17.10
CA LYS A 52 -7.62 -1.36 -18.20
C LYS A 52 -6.78 -2.64 -18.29
N SER A 53 -7.38 -3.72 -18.81
CA SER A 53 -6.69 -5.01 -19.00
C SER A 53 -5.36 -4.84 -19.73
N GLY A 54 -4.29 -5.40 -19.17
CA GLY A 54 -2.94 -5.32 -19.72
C GLY A 54 -2.28 -3.94 -19.72
N SER A 55 -2.98 -2.92 -19.24
CA SER A 55 -2.48 -1.55 -19.15
C SER A 55 -1.85 -1.24 -17.79
N TYR A 56 -1.03 -0.23 -17.75
CA TYR A 56 -0.51 0.41 -16.53
C TYR A 56 -0.96 1.87 -16.42
N GLU A 57 -1.94 2.27 -17.23
CA GLU A 57 -2.53 3.60 -17.17
C GLU A 57 -3.67 3.63 -16.14
N VAL A 58 -3.58 4.56 -15.18
CA VAL A 58 -4.54 4.71 -14.09
C VAL A 58 -5.85 5.29 -14.61
N SER A 59 -6.97 4.63 -14.29
CA SER A 59 -8.31 5.09 -14.70
C SER A 59 -8.75 6.34 -13.94
N ASP A 60 -9.68 7.12 -14.53
CA ASP A 60 -10.25 8.30 -13.87
C ASP A 60 -11.00 7.95 -12.58
N LYS A 61 -11.71 6.81 -12.58
CA LYS A 61 -12.40 6.30 -11.38
C LYS A 61 -11.39 5.98 -10.27
N ALA A 62 -10.27 5.39 -10.62
CA ALA A 62 -9.19 5.10 -9.67
C ALA A 62 -8.57 6.39 -9.10
N LYS A 63 -8.41 7.43 -9.91
CA LYS A 63 -7.91 8.73 -9.44
C LYS A 63 -8.81 9.33 -8.37
N GLY A 64 -10.13 9.15 -8.48
CA GLY A 64 -11.08 9.55 -7.45
C GLY A 64 -10.87 8.84 -6.12
N VAL A 65 -10.63 7.53 -6.14
CA VAL A 65 -10.31 6.73 -4.94
C VAL A 65 -8.94 7.13 -4.38
N LEU A 66 -7.94 7.26 -5.25
CA LEU A 66 -6.58 7.67 -4.84
C LEU A 66 -6.56 9.06 -4.21
N ALA A 67 -7.41 9.98 -4.66
CA ALA A 67 -7.53 11.32 -4.06
C ALA A 67 -7.95 11.24 -2.59
N LYS A 68 -8.88 10.34 -2.25
CA LYS A 68 -9.32 10.12 -0.87
C LYS A 68 -8.20 9.49 -0.02
N VAL A 69 -7.50 8.52 -0.56
CA VAL A 69 -6.33 7.92 0.09
C VAL A 69 -5.22 8.95 0.31
N ALA A 70 -4.92 9.76 -0.71
CA ALA A 70 -3.92 10.81 -0.64
C ALA A 70 -4.23 11.84 0.46
N LYS A 71 -5.49 12.20 0.64
CA LYS A 71 -5.91 13.11 1.72
C LYS A 71 -5.51 12.57 3.10
N VAL A 72 -5.68 11.28 3.33
CA VAL A 72 -5.28 10.65 4.58
C VAL A 72 -3.75 10.57 4.70
N ILE A 73 -3.04 10.19 3.65
CA ILE A 73 -1.57 10.13 3.65
C ILE A 73 -0.98 11.53 3.93
N ASN A 74 -1.50 12.57 3.29
CA ASN A 74 -1.05 13.94 3.47
C ASN A 74 -1.26 14.45 4.91
N SER A 75 -2.24 13.91 5.63
CA SER A 75 -2.46 14.22 7.05
C SER A 75 -1.46 13.53 7.99
N LYS A 76 -0.65 12.61 7.48
CA LYS A 76 0.31 11.79 8.22
C LYS A 76 1.70 11.87 7.58
N PRO A 77 2.40 13.03 7.63
CA PRO A 77 3.68 13.21 6.95
C PRO A 77 4.81 12.30 7.46
N ASP A 78 4.65 11.73 8.65
CA ASP A 78 5.62 10.82 9.26
C ASP A 78 5.44 9.35 8.85
N PHE A 79 4.45 9.05 8.01
CA PHE A 79 4.23 7.71 7.49
C PHE A 79 4.86 7.53 6.12
N GLU A 80 5.35 6.32 5.86
CA GLU A 80 5.72 5.88 4.52
C GLU A 80 4.57 5.13 3.87
N CYS A 81 4.47 5.24 2.57
CA CYS A 81 3.44 4.60 1.76
C CYS A 81 4.10 3.78 0.66
N MET A 82 4.02 2.46 0.78
CA MET A 82 4.47 1.55 -0.27
C MET A 82 3.28 1.17 -1.15
N VAL A 83 3.43 1.37 -2.44
CA VAL A 83 2.47 0.90 -3.45
C VAL A 83 3.02 -0.38 -4.07
N GLU A 84 2.37 -1.50 -3.81
CA GLU A 84 2.83 -2.84 -4.18
C GLU A 84 1.88 -3.47 -5.20
N GLY A 85 2.38 -3.69 -6.41
CA GLY A 85 1.63 -4.33 -7.49
C GLY A 85 1.74 -5.84 -7.48
N HIS A 86 0.63 -6.53 -7.78
CA HIS A 86 0.52 -7.98 -7.94
C HIS A 86 -0.19 -8.33 -9.24
N THR A 87 0.29 -9.34 -9.92
CA THR A 87 -0.30 -9.87 -11.16
C THR A 87 -0.85 -11.29 -10.95
N ASP A 88 -1.58 -11.79 -11.92
CA ASP A 88 -1.82 -13.22 -12.07
C ASP A 88 -0.60 -13.92 -12.72
N ASN A 89 -0.72 -15.21 -13.00
CA ASN A 89 0.37 -15.99 -13.60
C ASN A 89 0.34 -16.04 -15.12
N VAL A 90 -0.57 -15.35 -15.77
CA VAL A 90 -0.61 -15.27 -17.24
C VAL A 90 0.59 -14.47 -17.71
N PRO A 91 1.47 -15.05 -18.55
CA PRO A 91 2.64 -14.35 -19.06
C PRO A 91 2.24 -13.10 -19.83
N ILE A 92 3.01 -12.03 -19.64
CA ILE A 92 2.91 -10.82 -20.45
C ILE A 92 4.29 -10.48 -21.04
N LYS A 93 4.29 -10.11 -22.30
CA LYS A 93 5.48 -9.60 -22.98
C LYS A 93 5.07 -8.70 -24.15
N ASN A 94 5.66 -7.52 -24.21
CA ASN A 94 5.48 -6.59 -25.33
C ASN A 94 6.72 -5.71 -25.49
N ALA A 95 6.64 -4.65 -26.27
CA ALA A 95 7.77 -3.76 -26.53
C ALA A 95 8.31 -3.03 -25.28
N VAL A 96 7.50 -2.91 -24.23
CA VAL A 96 7.81 -2.17 -23.00
C VAL A 96 8.04 -3.10 -21.81
N LEU A 97 7.28 -4.20 -21.74
CA LEU A 97 7.26 -5.13 -20.61
C LEU A 97 7.91 -6.45 -21.00
N LEU A 98 8.89 -6.91 -20.24
CA LEU A 98 9.51 -8.22 -20.41
C LEU A 98 8.67 -9.36 -19.80
N ASP A 99 8.06 -9.09 -18.64
CA ASP A 99 7.35 -10.08 -17.82
C ASP A 99 6.42 -9.42 -16.78
N ASN A 100 5.87 -10.21 -15.90
CA ASN A 100 5.02 -9.73 -14.81
C ASN A 100 5.78 -8.95 -13.73
N TRP A 101 7.10 -9.11 -13.61
CA TRP A 101 7.90 -8.22 -12.78
C TRP A 101 7.79 -6.78 -13.27
N ASP A 102 8.02 -6.55 -14.54
CA ASP A 102 7.89 -5.23 -15.16
C ASP A 102 6.47 -4.67 -15.02
N LEU A 103 5.44 -5.49 -15.30
CA LEU A 103 4.05 -5.05 -15.21
C LEU A 103 3.69 -4.62 -13.78
N SER A 104 4.03 -5.41 -12.78
CA SER A 104 3.70 -5.11 -11.39
C SER A 104 4.39 -3.84 -10.89
N VAL A 105 5.66 -3.65 -11.20
CA VAL A 105 6.42 -2.44 -10.84
C VAL A 105 5.91 -1.22 -11.61
N LYS A 106 5.63 -1.37 -12.90
CA LYS A 106 5.14 -0.27 -13.74
C LYS A 106 3.78 0.24 -13.30
N ARG A 107 2.88 -0.65 -12.91
CA ARG A 107 1.58 -0.31 -12.35
C ARG A 107 1.72 0.43 -11.02
N ALA A 108 2.57 -0.06 -10.13
CA ALA A 108 2.87 0.62 -8.87
C ALA A 108 3.44 2.03 -9.11
N THR A 109 4.37 2.16 -10.04
CA THR A 109 4.97 3.45 -10.41
C THR A 109 3.94 4.42 -10.98
N SER A 110 3.00 3.96 -11.78
CA SER A 110 1.92 4.79 -12.32
C SER A 110 1.05 5.38 -11.20
N ILE A 111 0.72 4.57 -10.20
CA ILE A 111 -0.04 5.03 -9.03
C ILE A 111 0.78 6.03 -8.20
N VAL A 112 2.06 5.75 -7.97
CA VAL A 112 2.96 6.68 -7.26
C VAL A 112 3.03 8.02 -7.97
N ARG A 113 3.10 8.05 -9.30
CA ARG A 113 3.08 9.31 -10.06
C ARG A 113 1.79 10.10 -9.89
N VAL A 114 0.65 9.43 -9.87
CA VAL A 114 -0.64 10.09 -9.60
C VAL A 114 -0.66 10.68 -8.19
N LEU A 115 -0.26 9.90 -7.19
CA LEU A 115 -0.21 10.37 -5.79
C LEU A 115 0.73 11.58 -5.64
N HIS A 116 1.90 11.53 -6.26
CA HIS A 116 2.91 12.60 -6.18
C HIS A 116 2.55 13.81 -7.03
N LYS A 117 2.36 13.61 -8.33
CA LYS A 117 2.25 14.69 -9.32
C LYS A 117 0.88 15.36 -9.34
N GLU A 118 -0.17 14.59 -9.16
CA GLU A 118 -1.55 15.07 -9.25
C GLU A 118 -2.19 15.32 -7.88
N LEU A 119 -1.83 14.55 -6.85
CA LEU A 119 -2.50 14.57 -5.55
C LEU A 119 -1.64 15.14 -4.40
N GLY A 120 -0.46 15.62 -4.69
CA GLY A 120 0.36 16.38 -3.75
C GLY A 120 0.96 15.57 -2.60
N VAL A 121 1.05 14.25 -2.71
CA VAL A 121 1.75 13.42 -1.71
C VAL A 121 3.25 13.65 -1.83
N SER A 122 3.93 13.82 -0.69
CA SER A 122 5.38 14.00 -0.68
C SER A 122 6.09 12.79 -1.29
N PRO A 123 7.00 12.97 -2.25
CA PRO A 123 7.74 11.86 -2.85
C PRO A 123 8.62 11.11 -1.85
N LYS A 124 8.98 11.75 -0.74
CA LYS A 124 9.74 11.12 0.35
C LYS A 124 8.95 10.04 1.09
N GLN A 125 7.60 10.07 1.01
CA GLN A 125 6.73 9.08 1.61
C GLN A 125 6.47 7.88 0.70
N LEU A 126 6.78 7.94 -0.59
CA LEU A 126 6.31 7.00 -1.59
C LEU A 126 7.37 6.00 -2.02
N ILE A 127 6.99 4.72 -2.03
CA ILE A 127 7.83 3.60 -2.46
C ILE A 127 7.02 2.74 -3.44
N PRO A 128 7.35 2.70 -4.74
CA PRO A 128 6.76 1.74 -5.66
C PRO A 128 7.45 0.37 -5.55
N ALA A 129 6.68 -0.70 -5.55
CA ALA A 129 7.18 -2.07 -5.48
C ALA A 129 6.35 -3.01 -6.38
N GLY A 130 6.95 -4.10 -6.81
CA GLY A 130 6.27 -5.13 -7.58
C GLY A 130 6.61 -6.51 -7.08
N ARG A 131 5.60 -7.39 -7.04
CA ARG A 131 5.71 -8.78 -6.58
C ARG A 131 5.52 -9.79 -7.70
N SER A 132 5.32 -9.35 -8.94
CA SER A 132 4.96 -10.25 -10.05
C SER A 132 3.76 -11.13 -9.67
N SER A 133 3.77 -12.42 -10.02
CA SER A 133 2.70 -13.38 -9.72
C SER A 133 2.99 -14.30 -8.53
N TYR A 134 4.04 -14.04 -7.76
CA TYR A 134 4.60 -15.00 -6.80
C TYR A 134 3.96 -15.00 -5.41
N ILE A 135 3.05 -14.06 -5.14
CA ILE A 135 2.29 -14.02 -3.88
C ILE A 135 0.79 -13.96 -4.20
N PRO A 136 0.21 -15.07 -4.70
CA PRO A 136 -1.22 -15.11 -5.02
C PRO A 136 -2.06 -15.18 -3.75
N LEU A 137 -3.25 -14.56 -3.80
CA LEU A 137 -4.26 -14.71 -2.74
C LEU A 137 -4.98 -16.05 -2.85
N VAL A 138 -5.19 -16.51 -4.07
CA VAL A 138 -5.87 -17.76 -4.43
C VAL A 138 -5.13 -18.41 -5.59
N GLU A 139 -5.41 -19.69 -5.86
CA GLU A 139 -4.82 -20.36 -7.01
C GLU A 139 -5.24 -19.71 -8.33
N ASN A 140 -4.32 -19.64 -9.29
CA ASN A 140 -4.55 -19.08 -10.64
C ASN A 140 -5.24 -20.10 -11.56
N ASP A 141 -6.30 -20.74 -11.11
CA ASP A 141 -6.97 -21.86 -11.76
C ASP A 141 -8.26 -21.50 -12.52
N SER A 142 -8.70 -20.26 -12.42
CA SER A 142 -9.88 -19.76 -13.11
C SER A 142 -9.74 -18.26 -13.42
N PRO A 143 -10.51 -17.74 -14.41
CA PRO A 143 -10.54 -16.29 -14.67
C PRO A 143 -10.94 -15.47 -13.44
N ALA A 144 -11.87 -15.94 -12.64
CA ALA A 144 -12.32 -15.28 -11.42
C ALA A 144 -11.19 -15.23 -10.36
N ASN A 145 -10.47 -16.33 -10.16
CA ASN A 145 -9.35 -16.39 -9.22
C ASN A 145 -8.15 -15.55 -9.70
N ARG A 146 -7.85 -15.59 -10.99
CA ARG A 146 -6.81 -14.71 -11.56
C ARG A 146 -7.15 -13.23 -11.35
N ALA A 147 -8.41 -12.85 -11.48
CA ALA A 147 -8.86 -11.47 -11.21
C ALA A 147 -8.62 -11.05 -9.76
N LYS A 148 -8.81 -11.96 -8.79
CA LYS A 148 -8.51 -11.69 -7.38
C LYS A 148 -7.01 -11.49 -7.11
N ASN A 149 -6.16 -12.19 -7.86
CA ASN A 149 -4.71 -12.06 -7.75
C ASN A 149 -4.18 -10.76 -8.36
N ARG A 150 -4.84 -10.23 -9.38
CA ARG A 150 -4.52 -8.92 -9.97
C ARG A 150 -5.00 -7.80 -9.05
N ARG A 151 -4.12 -7.25 -8.26
CA ARG A 151 -4.42 -6.21 -7.28
C ARG A 151 -3.23 -5.31 -7.02
N THR A 152 -3.50 -4.16 -6.44
CA THR A 152 -2.49 -3.27 -5.88
C THR A 152 -2.77 -3.08 -4.40
N ARG A 153 -1.75 -3.18 -3.60
CA ARG A 153 -1.80 -2.93 -2.16
C ARG A 153 -1.11 -1.61 -1.85
N ILE A 154 -1.81 -0.72 -1.17
CA ILE A 154 -1.22 0.49 -0.63
C ILE A 154 -0.99 0.24 0.85
N ILE A 155 0.28 0.17 1.25
CA ILE A 155 0.71 -0.18 2.59
C ILE A 155 1.19 1.10 3.28
N ILE A 156 0.49 1.51 4.33
CA ILE A 156 0.81 2.71 5.09
C ILE A 156 1.52 2.28 6.37
N MET A 157 2.80 2.67 6.47
CA MET A 157 3.71 2.24 7.53
C MET A 157 4.17 3.44 8.35
N PRO A 158 4.14 3.36 9.68
CA PRO A 158 4.85 4.35 10.48
C PRO A 158 6.35 4.29 10.18
N LYS A 159 7.05 5.42 10.25
CA LYS A 159 8.51 5.42 10.12
C LYS A 159 9.13 4.64 11.27
N ILE A 160 9.90 3.64 10.91
CA ILE A 160 10.56 2.72 11.84
C ILE A 160 11.66 3.42 12.66
N ASP A 161 12.24 4.49 12.16
CA ASP A 161 13.32 5.22 12.79
C ASP A 161 13.00 5.64 14.22
N GLN A 162 11.80 6.15 14.47
CA GLN A 162 11.36 6.52 15.82
C GLN A 162 11.28 5.33 16.78
N PHE A 163 10.89 4.17 16.26
CA PHE A 163 10.84 2.94 17.03
C PHE A 163 12.24 2.41 17.37
N TYR A 164 13.15 2.42 16.40
CA TYR A 164 14.56 2.05 16.63
C TYR A 164 15.27 3.00 17.59
N ASP A 165 15.09 4.30 17.46
CA ASP A 165 15.66 5.29 18.39
C ASP A 165 15.21 5.03 19.83
N MET A 166 13.97 4.64 20.01
CA MET A 166 13.41 4.32 21.31
C MET A 166 13.96 3.01 21.86
N LEU A 167 14.10 1.96 21.02
CA LEU A 167 14.75 0.70 21.39
C LEU A 167 16.19 0.91 21.79
N GLU A 168 16.96 1.70 21.05
CA GLU A 168 18.34 2.03 21.37
C GLU A 168 18.47 2.75 22.72
N LYS A 169 17.58 3.69 23.02
CA LYS A 169 17.56 4.37 24.32
C LYS A 169 17.26 3.43 25.47
N GLU A 170 16.31 2.50 25.31
CA GLU A 170 16.01 1.51 26.35
C GLU A 170 17.16 0.52 26.54
N MET A 171 17.81 0.07 25.47
CA MET A 171 18.97 -0.80 25.56
C MET A 171 20.14 -0.13 26.30
N LYS A 172 20.45 1.13 26.00
CA LYS A 172 21.47 1.91 26.71
C LYS A 172 21.15 2.10 28.20
N ASN A 173 19.87 2.28 28.54
CA ASN A 173 19.45 2.37 29.93
C ASN A 173 19.62 1.05 30.71
N LEU A 174 19.55 -0.09 30.03
CA LEU A 174 19.77 -1.41 30.61
C LEU A 174 21.26 -1.71 30.78
N GLU A 175 22.11 -1.27 29.88
CA GLU A 175 23.57 -1.45 29.93
C GLU A 175 24.25 -0.53 30.99
N GLY A 176 23.61 0.58 31.35
CA GLY A 176 24.10 1.53 32.34
C GLY A 176 23.76 1.19 33.79
N LYS A 177 23.19 0.03 34.08
CA LYS A 177 22.90 -0.50 35.40
C LYS A 177 23.76 -1.71 35.70
#